data_2da13d436bd2e403a27fdb8d74dc9921
#
_entry.id   2da13d436bd2e403a27fdb8d74dc9921
#
_cell.length_a   1.000
_cell.length_b   1.000
_cell.length_c   1.000
_cell.angle_alpha   90.00
_cell.angle_beta   90.00
_cell.angle_gamma   90.00
#
_symmetry.space_group_name_H-M   'P 1'
#
loop_
_entity.id
_entity.type
_entity.pdbx_description
1 polymer ?
#
loop_
_entity_poly.entity_id
_entity_poly.type
_entity_poly.pdbx_seq_one_letter_code
_entity_poly.pdbx_strand_id
1 'polypeptide(L)'
;MSDRSTWGELRKELGVDPAHPAYDGARLAFELGAEVRILREQRGWTQTQLAGRAGMTQSAIARFEAGGTTPTLPVLERIAAALQMRLSIALTPA
;
A
#
# COMPACT_ATOMS: atom_id res chain seq x y z
N MET A 1 13.95 -12.94 6.59
CA MET A 1 12.57 -12.48 6.75
C MET A 1 12.03 -11.93 5.45
N SER A 2 10.82 -12.23 5.16
CA SER A 2 10.28 -11.88 3.88
C SER A 2 9.07 -10.96 4.04
N ASP A 3 9.22 -9.71 3.66
CA ASP A 3 8.09 -8.79 3.67
C ASP A 3 7.08 -9.10 2.58
N ARG A 4 7.45 -9.95 1.63
CA ARG A 4 6.52 -10.32 0.56
C ARG A 4 5.37 -11.16 1.05
N SER A 5 5.59 -11.97 2.09
CA SER A 5 4.52 -12.76 2.67
C SER A 5 3.47 -11.86 3.33
N THR A 6 3.89 -10.66 3.77
CA THR A 6 2.97 -9.71 4.38
C THR A 6 1.84 -9.31 3.42
N TRP A 7 2.18 -9.08 2.14
CA TRP A 7 1.16 -8.71 1.15
C TRP A 7 0.14 -9.84 0.96
N GLY A 8 0.62 -11.08 0.83
CA GLY A 8 -0.27 -12.22 0.65
C GLY A 8 -1.14 -12.46 1.87
N GLU A 9 -0.56 -12.33 3.05
CA GLU A 9 -1.31 -12.48 4.30
C GLU A 9 -2.35 -11.39 4.46
N LEU A 10 -1.98 -10.15 4.13
CA LEU A 10 -2.88 -9.03 4.21
C LEU A 10 -4.09 -9.22 3.29
N ARG A 11 -3.88 -9.73 2.09
CA ARG A 11 -4.97 -9.97 1.17
C ARG A 11 -5.96 -10.98 1.75
N LYS A 12 -5.47 -12.00 2.41
CA LYS A 12 -6.34 -12.98 3.06
C LYS A 12 -7.14 -12.34 4.18
N GLU A 13 -6.47 -11.52 5.00
CA GLU A 13 -7.12 -10.87 6.13
C GLU A 13 -8.21 -9.91 5.68
N LEU A 14 -8.02 -9.26 4.54
CA LEU A 14 -9.00 -8.32 4.01
C LEU A 14 -10.17 -9.02 3.31
N GLY A 15 -10.10 -10.34 3.16
CA GLY A 15 -11.16 -11.08 2.51
C GLY A 15 -11.30 -10.76 1.02
N VAL A 16 -10.21 -10.41 0.38
CA VAL A 16 -10.23 -10.06 -1.04
C VAL A 16 -10.51 -11.29 -1.88
N ASP A 17 -11.44 -11.17 -2.81
CA ASP A 17 -11.79 -12.25 -3.73
C ASP A 17 -11.26 -11.91 -5.12
N PRO A 18 -10.16 -12.56 -5.55
CA PRO A 18 -9.57 -12.28 -6.87
C PRO A 18 -10.45 -12.70 -8.04
N ALA A 19 -11.57 -13.36 -7.78
CA ALA A 19 -12.49 -13.77 -8.84
C ALA A 19 -13.45 -12.66 -9.26
N HIS A 20 -13.38 -11.47 -8.65
CA HIS A 20 -14.26 -10.36 -8.98
C HIS A 20 -13.49 -9.22 -9.66
N PRO A 21 -13.14 -9.36 -10.94
CA PRO A 21 -12.31 -8.37 -11.62
C PRO A 21 -12.94 -7.00 -11.76
N ALA A 22 -14.28 -6.91 -11.69
CA ALA A 22 -14.97 -5.63 -11.82
C ALA A 22 -14.59 -4.63 -10.72
N TYR A 23 -14.05 -5.12 -9.60
CA TYR A 23 -13.69 -4.29 -8.46
C TYR A 23 -12.18 -4.21 -8.24
N ASP A 24 -11.39 -4.73 -9.16
CA ASP A 24 -9.96 -4.91 -8.93
C ASP A 24 -9.25 -3.59 -8.65
N GLY A 25 -9.56 -2.54 -9.41
CA GLY A 25 -8.88 -1.26 -9.22
C GLY A 25 -9.11 -0.67 -7.84
N ALA A 26 -10.36 -0.62 -7.41
CA ALA A 26 -10.70 -0.10 -6.09
C ALA A 26 -10.14 -0.99 -4.98
N ARG A 27 -10.19 -2.32 -5.18
CA ARG A 27 -9.63 -3.24 -4.21
C ARG A 27 -8.13 -3.09 -4.07
N LEU A 28 -7.44 -2.99 -5.19
CA LEU A 28 -5.99 -2.84 -5.16
C LEU A 28 -5.60 -1.56 -4.43
N ALA A 29 -6.31 -0.45 -4.67
CA ALA A 29 -6.05 0.78 -3.97
C ALA A 29 -6.26 0.62 -2.47
N PHE A 30 -7.36 -0.04 -2.08
CA PHE A 30 -7.65 -0.28 -0.68
C PHE A 30 -6.61 -1.19 -0.03
N GLU A 31 -6.26 -2.30 -0.70
CA GLU A 31 -5.30 -3.25 -0.16
C GLU A 31 -3.93 -2.62 -0.01
N LEU A 32 -3.52 -1.85 -1.01
CA LEU A 32 -2.20 -1.22 -0.98
C LEU A 32 -2.13 -0.18 0.12
N GLY A 33 -3.20 0.61 0.29
CA GLY A 33 -3.26 1.56 1.37
C GLY A 33 -3.18 0.89 2.73
N ALA A 34 -3.90 -0.23 2.90
CA ALA A 34 -3.88 -0.99 4.14
C ALA A 34 -2.51 -1.59 4.41
N GLU A 35 -1.84 -2.07 3.37
CA GLU A 35 -0.49 -2.62 3.52
C GLU A 35 0.49 -1.55 3.98
N VAL A 36 0.42 -0.38 3.37
CA VAL A 36 1.30 0.73 3.77
C VAL A 36 1.05 1.12 5.22
N ARG A 37 -0.22 1.16 5.63
CA ARG A 37 -0.53 1.45 7.04
C ARG A 37 0.10 0.44 7.98
N ILE A 38 -0.02 -0.84 7.66
CA ILE A 38 0.55 -1.89 8.51
C ILE A 38 2.07 -1.76 8.58
N LEU A 39 2.72 -1.56 7.43
CA LEU A 39 4.18 -1.39 7.40
C LEU A 39 4.61 -0.17 8.18
N ARG A 40 3.85 0.92 8.09
CA ARG A 40 4.12 2.13 8.83
C ARG A 40 3.99 1.89 10.34
N GLU A 41 2.91 1.24 10.75
CA GLU A 41 2.66 0.97 12.17
C GLU A 41 3.69 0.01 12.75
N GLN A 42 4.15 -0.95 11.96
CA GLN A 42 5.22 -1.86 12.39
C GLN A 42 6.51 -1.11 12.69
N ARG A 43 6.72 0.03 12.07
CA ARG A 43 7.89 0.86 12.30
C ARG A 43 7.68 1.88 13.42
N GLY A 44 6.48 1.93 13.99
CA GLY A 44 6.14 2.89 15.04
C GLY A 44 6.01 4.31 14.54
N TRP A 45 5.72 4.50 13.25
CA TRP A 45 5.62 5.82 12.66
C TRP A 45 4.20 6.32 12.59
N THR A 46 4.03 7.63 12.77
CA THR A 46 2.77 8.29 12.49
C THR A 46 2.66 8.55 10.98
N GLN A 47 1.44 8.90 10.53
CA GLN A 47 1.25 9.30 9.15
C GLN A 47 2.12 10.51 8.80
N THR A 48 2.26 11.45 9.71
CA THR A 48 3.11 12.63 9.50
C THR A 48 4.57 12.22 9.30
N GLN A 49 5.04 11.26 10.08
CA GLN A 49 6.42 10.79 9.95
C GLN A 49 6.65 10.10 8.60
N LEU A 50 5.72 9.24 8.19
CA LEU A 50 5.84 8.62 6.86
C LEU A 50 5.78 9.67 5.76
N ALA A 51 4.86 10.63 5.88
CA ALA A 51 4.72 11.70 4.89
C ALA A 51 6.03 12.48 4.73
N GLY A 52 6.65 12.83 5.84
CA GLY A 52 7.94 13.54 5.79
C GLY A 52 9.01 12.73 5.08
N ARG A 53 9.06 11.44 5.34
CA ARG A 53 10.05 10.56 4.71
C ARG A 53 9.77 10.36 3.21
N ALA A 54 8.51 10.40 2.82
CA ALA A 54 8.12 10.20 1.43
C ALA A 54 8.03 11.50 0.63
N GLY A 55 8.26 12.64 1.28
CA GLY A 55 8.12 13.93 0.61
C GLY A 55 6.68 14.23 0.23
N MET A 56 5.74 13.84 1.09
CA MET A 56 4.31 14.01 0.87
C MET A 56 3.69 14.70 2.08
N THR A 57 2.42 15.13 1.93
CA THR A 57 1.69 15.69 3.07
C THR A 57 1.04 14.56 3.87
N GLN A 58 0.77 14.85 5.14
CA GLN A 58 0.05 13.90 6.00
C GLN A 58 -1.32 13.59 5.40
N SER A 59 -2.02 14.59 4.87
CA SER A 59 -3.34 14.39 4.26
C SER A 59 -3.27 13.43 3.08
N ALA A 60 -2.21 13.52 2.26
CA ALA A 60 -2.03 12.63 1.12
C ALA A 60 -1.81 11.19 1.60
N ILE A 61 -0.99 11.00 2.63
CA ILE A 61 -0.77 9.67 3.20
C ILE A 61 -2.08 9.12 3.78
N ALA A 62 -2.83 9.95 4.50
CA ALA A 62 -4.09 9.52 5.09
C ALA A 62 -5.07 9.04 4.02
N ARG A 63 -5.22 9.79 2.92
CA ARG A 63 -6.10 9.37 1.83
C ARG A 63 -5.61 8.11 1.16
N PHE A 64 -4.30 8.00 0.98
CA PHE A 64 -3.72 6.81 0.38
C PHE A 64 -4.00 5.58 1.25
N GLU A 65 -3.76 5.67 2.54
CA GLU A 65 -3.99 4.54 3.45
C GLU A 65 -5.45 4.15 3.54
N ALA A 66 -6.35 5.09 3.33
CA ALA A 66 -7.78 4.82 3.33
C ALA A 66 -8.27 4.23 2.00
N GLY A 67 -7.40 4.15 0.99
CA GLY A 67 -7.80 3.65 -0.32
C GLY A 67 -8.58 4.67 -1.14
N GLY A 68 -8.51 5.94 -0.76
CA GLY A 68 -9.31 6.99 -1.39
C GLY A 68 -8.70 7.60 -2.65
N THR A 69 -7.53 7.12 -3.07
CA THR A 69 -6.86 7.66 -4.25
C THR A 69 -6.27 6.53 -5.08
N THR A 70 -6.07 6.80 -6.38
CA THR A 70 -5.32 5.91 -7.25
C THR A 70 -3.93 6.51 -7.40
N PRO A 71 -2.92 5.96 -6.71
CA PRO A 71 -1.58 6.54 -6.76
C PRO A 71 -0.91 6.27 -8.11
N THR A 72 0.04 7.13 -8.46
CA THR A 72 0.89 6.90 -9.61
C THR A 72 2.07 6.04 -9.21
N LEU A 73 2.76 5.45 -10.18
CA LEU A 73 3.96 4.67 -9.90
C LEU A 73 5.04 5.49 -9.19
N PRO A 74 5.34 6.74 -9.62
CA PRO A 74 6.32 7.53 -8.87
C PRO A 74 5.93 7.75 -7.40
N VAL A 75 4.65 7.95 -7.12
CA VAL A 75 4.20 8.11 -5.72
C VAL A 75 4.41 6.81 -4.95
N LEU A 76 4.06 5.67 -5.56
CA LEU A 76 4.27 4.37 -4.93
C LEU A 76 5.75 4.13 -4.64
N GLU A 77 6.62 4.50 -5.57
CA GLU A 77 8.06 4.33 -5.37
C GLU A 77 8.57 5.19 -4.22
N ARG A 78 8.05 6.41 -4.08
CA ARG A 78 8.44 7.29 -2.98
C ARG A 78 8.02 6.70 -1.64
N ILE A 79 6.81 6.17 -1.56
CA ILE A 79 6.32 5.55 -0.32
C ILE A 79 7.13 4.29 -0.01
N ALA A 80 7.39 3.46 -1.02
CA ALA A 80 8.18 2.26 -0.82
C ALA A 80 9.57 2.59 -0.33
N ALA A 81 10.22 3.58 -0.93
CA ALA A 81 11.56 3.98 -0.51
C ALA A 81 11.56 4.51 0.92
N ALA A 82 10.53 5.29 1.29
CA ALA A 82 10.40 5.80 2.65
C ALA A 82 10.30 4.66 3.67
N LEU A 83 9.66 3.56 3.28
CA LEU A 83 9.50 2.38 4.11
C LEU A 83 10.70 1.42 3.99
N GLN A 84 11.70 1.78 3.20
CA GLN A 84 12.85 0.93 2.91
C GLN A 84 12.43 -0.38 2.26
N MET A 85 11.43 -0.29 1.40
CA MET A 85 10.90 -1.41 0.65
C MET A 85 11.14 -1.20 -0.83
N ARG A 86 11.02 -2.26 -1.60
CA ARG A 86 11.08 -2.18 -3.06
C ARG A 86 9.69 -2.38 -3.62
N LEU A 87 9.28 -1.49 -4.51
CA LEU A 87 8.03 -1.65 -5.23
C LEU A 87 8.19 -2.77 -6.26
N SER A 88 7.26 -3.71 -6.25
CA SER A 88 7.27 -4.81 -7.20
C SER A 88 5.86 -4.96 -7.77
N ILE A 89 5.77 -4.91 -9.10
CA ILE A 89 4.50 -5.00 -9.81
C ILE A 89 4.64 -6.09 -10.88
N ALA A 90 3.63 -6.92 -10.98
CA ALA A 90 3.64 -7.99 -11.97
C ALA A 90 2.25 -8.16 -12.56
N LEU A 91 2.22 -8.58 -13.82
CA LEU A 91 0.98 -8.98 -14.47
C LEU A 91 0.88 -10.50 -14.36
N THR A 92 -0.28 -10.97 -13.94
CA THR A 92 -0.53 -12.40 -13.82
C THR A 92 -1.70 -12.77 -14.71
N PRO A 93 -1.76 -14.03 -15.16
CA PRO A 93 -2.93 -14.48 -15.95
C PRO A 93 -4.22 -14.26 -15.17
N ALA A 94 -5.24 -13.85 -15.90
CA ALA A 94 -6.53 -13.60 -15.29
C ALA A 94 -7.26 -14.91 -14.95
#